data_7f5497cc97a077e34a157286528ebae7
#
_entry.id   7f5497cc97a077e34a157286528ebae7
#
_cell.length_a   1.000
_cell.length_b   1.000
_cell.length_c   1.000
_cell.angle_alpha   90.00
_cell.angle_beta   90.00
_cell.angle_gamma   90.00
#
_symmetry.space_group_name_H-M   'P 1'
#
loop_
_entity.id
_entity.type
_entity.pdbx_description
1 polymer ?
#
loop_
_entity_poly.entity_id
_entity_poly.type
_entity_poly.pdbx_seq_one_letter_code
_entity_poly.pdbx_strand_id
1 'polypeptide(L)'
;MTPNRFLAPAIALLLVTAGSVRGAPDEYLLQSRGKNHPADIDEWRKGEQRGGLKPYPPAPPGTPNPPDALFHYGGSGATSFGGPDLGMPFAQWMAKMRAQRPAVDQAARAALESRFALDCKTDPSARMSGGKPLPAGPTAKLPPGAKSWEEYAALSAEQIREDGRFPYAPLDHPLQSTAHMLFPQQWTRVHPEHERFDVGFDIPDCYLPEFPPPLYLTTHPELGDVTRGVEITYGNYFNMMNGLLTPEQLDGLRLLVTPFQTTWFNVTHHRVTPEPSEGVTCFSCHVNGHTNGAIELAPDSRPNYARLRVDTPTLRGNYAQLLFSSKRSIRSMDHFAEVEEYFDGDTTMLAAIGGRTLQKPNTNHVGDFDGIVDFPPAPKLDALNRLVAARATPEELRGEKLFAGKAQCASCHPAAAQFTDNTMHDLHVERFYPGRPEGPIKTFPLRGIKDSPPYFHDGRLLTLEDVVEFFDIVLQTHLGADEKRDLVAYLRAL
;
A
#
# COMPACT_ATOMS: atom_id res chain seq x y z
N MET A 1 -6.50 -69.56 -27.63
CA MET A 1 -6.79 -68.14 -27.82
C MET A 1 -7.61 -67.68 -26.61
N THR A 2 -6.95 -67.19 -25.60
CA THR A 2 -7.56 -66.72 -24.35
C THR A 2 -7.49 -65.19 -24.31
N PRO A 3 -8.59 -64.50 -23.96
CA PRO A 3 -8.56 -63.03 -23.88
C PRO A 3 -8.03 -62.55 -22.52
N ASN A 4 -7.10 -61.62 -22.60
CA ASN A 4 -6.56 -60.89 -21.48
C ASN A 4 -7.65 -60.08 -20.73
N ARG A 5 -7.71 -60.28 -19.43
CA ARG A 5 -8.48 -59.44 -18.52
C ARG A 5 -7.59 -58.27 -18.04
N PHE A 6 -7.97 -57.09 -18.40
CA PHE A 6 -7.45 -55.84 -17.78
C PHE A 6 -8.14 -55.64 -16.42
N LEU A 7 -7.37 -55.69 -15.37
CA LEU A 7 -7.77 -55.26 -14.05
C LEU A 7 -7.65 -53.69 -14.00
N ALA A 8 -8.80 -53.03 -13.85
CA ALA A 8 -8.84 -51.64 -13.49
C ALA A 8 -8.63 -51.48 -11.98
N PRO A 9 -7.82 -50.51 -11.50
CA PRO A 9 -7.74 -50.27 -10.07
C PRO A 9 -8.99 -49.58 -9.57
N ALA A 10 -9.59 -50.14 -8.55
CA ALA A 10 -10.73 -49.57 -7.83
C ALA A 10 -10.21 -48.31 -7.09
N ILE A 11 -10.68 -47.15 -7.49
CA ILE A 11 -10.54 -45.92 -6.72
C ILE A 11 -11.53 -46.04 -5.56
N ALA A 12 -10.97 -46.22 -4.36
CA ALA A 12 -11.76 -46.11 -3.14
C ALA A 12 -12.16 -44.64 -2.92
N LEU A 13 -13.37 -44.31 -3.19
CA LEU A 13 -13.99 -43.03 -2.85
C LEU A 13 -14.19 -43.01 -1.33
N LEU A 14 -13.26 -42.36 -0.61
CA LEU A 14 -13.45 -42.02 0.79
C LEU A 14 -14.56 -40.96 0.85
N LEU A 15 -15.76 -41.39 1.12
CA LEU A 15 -16.85 -40.54 1.61
C LEU A 15 -16.44 -40.05 3.01
N VAL A 16 -15.77 -38.92 3.05
CA VAL A 16 -15.70 -38.11 4.27
C VAL A 16 -17.14 -37.65 4.51
N THR A 17 -17.81 -38.30 5.41
CA THR A 17 -19.05 -37.79 5.98
C THR A 17 -18.71 -36.41 6.56
N ALA A 18 -19.20 -35.39 5.93
CA ALA A 18 -19.19 -34.03 6.49
C ALA A 18 -20.00 -34.10 7.80
N GLY A 19 -19.32 -34.44 8.87
CA GLY A 19 -19.78 -34.10 10.20
C GLY A 19 -19.97 -32.61 10.18
N SER A 20 -21.21 -32.18 10.33
CA SER A 20 -21.57 -30.78 10.51
C SER A 20 -20.77 -30.23 11.65
N VAL A 21 -19.68 -29.55 11.33
CA VAL A 21 -19.05 -28.63 12.27
C VAL A 21 -20.08 -27.52 12.46
N ARG A 22 -20.95 -27.72 13.41
CA ARG A 22 -21.75 -26.67 14.02
C ARG A 22 -20.84 -25.89 14.96
N GLY A 23 -19.82 -25.24 14.42
CA GLY A 23 -19.29 -24.04 14.97
C GLY A 23 -20.06 -22.92 14.29
N ALA A 24 -20.80 -22.17 15.08
CA ALA A 24 -21.67 -21.16 14.53
C ALA A 24 -20.87 -20.21 13.67
N PRO A 25 -21.28 -19.93 12.43
CA PRO A 25 -20.66 -18.90 11.61
C PRO A 25 -20.56 -17.56 12.34
N ASP A 26 -21.47 -17.34 13.28
CA ASP A 26 -21.53 -16.13 14.10
C ASP A 26 -20.38 -16.00 15.10
N GLU A 27 -19.85 -17.11 15.62
CA GLU A 27 -18.78 -17.04 16.61
C GLU A 27 -17.43 -16.71 15.95
N TYR A 28 -17.20 -17.21 14.74
CA TYR A 28 -16.03 -16.84 13.95
C TYR A 28 -16.13 -15.40 13.43
N LEU A 29 -17.31 -14.99 12.98
CA LEU A 29 -17.58 -13.60 12.58
C LEU A 29 -17.47 -12.64 13.77
N LEU A 30 -17.92 -13.04 14.94
CA LEU A 30 -17.76 -12.25 16.17
C LEU A 30 -16.31 -12.18 16.63
N GLN A 31 -15.53 -13.24 16.44
CA GLN A 31 -14.09 -13.24 16.73
C GLN A 31 -13.30 -12.45 15.69
N SER A 32 -13.64 -12.56 14.41
CA SER A 32 -13.00 -11.79 13.35
C SER A 32 -13.35 -10.30 13.40
N ARG A 33 -14.54 -9.99 13.89
CA ARG A 33 -14.98 -8.61 14.08
C ARG A 33 -14.38 -7.95 15.33
N GLY A 34 -13.78 -8.74 16.21
CA GLY A 34 -13.32 -8.25 17.51
C GLY A 34 -14.47 -7.71 18.38
N LYS A 35 -14.22 -7.59 19.66
CA LYS A 35 -15.21 -7.07 20.63
C LYS A 35 -15.63 -5.61 20.37
N ASN A 36 -14.85 -4.91 19.57
CA ASN A 36 -15.06 -3.49 19.26
C ASN A 36 -15.67 -3.27 17.89
N HIS A 37 -15.94 -4.34 17.15
CA HIS A 37 -16.54 -4.21 15.85
C HIS A 37 -18.06 -4.05 16.00
N PRO A 38 -18.65 -2.97 15.53
CA PRO A 38 -20.08 -2.78 15.63
C PRO A 38 -20.81 -3.81 14.77
N ALA A 39 -21.82 -4.47 15.35
CA ALA A 39 -22.69 -5.36 14.62
C ALA A 39 -23.66 -4.60 13.72
N ASP A 40 -23.88 -3.34 14.04
CA ASP A 40 -24.76 -2.40 13.38
C ASP A 40 -24.03 -1.08 13.17
N ILE A 41 -23.99 -0.62 11.94
CA ILE A 41 -23.30 0.61 11.57
C ILE A 41 -23.91 1.85 12.21
N ASP A 42 -25.24 1.86 12.41
CA ASP A 42 -25.89 3.00 13.04
C ASP A 42 -25.54 3.09 14.52
N GLU A 43 -25.38 1.96 15.17
CA GLU A 43 -24.85 1.94 16.52
C GLU A 43 -23.38 2.26 16.56
N TRP A 44 -22.62 1.85 15.55
CA TRP A 44 -21.23 2.22 15.41
C TRP A 44 -21.07 3.72 15.21
N ARG A 45 -21.89 4.34 14.38
CA ARG A 45 -21.96 5.81 14.22
C ARG A 45 -22.35 6.53 15.50
N LYS A 46 -23.13 5.90 16.35
CA LYS A 46 -23.43 6.39 17.69
C LYS A 46 -22.33 6.10 18.70
N GLY A 47 -21.34 5.30 18.32
CA GLY A 47 -20.08 4.97 18.98
C GLY A 47 -20.14 4.81 20.50
N GLU A 48 -19.95 5.89 21.18
CA GLU A 48 -19.88 5.96 22.63
C GLU A 48 -21.14 5.52 23.36
N GLN A 49 -22.25 5.43 22.67
CA GLN A 49 -23.51 4.96 23.26
C GLN A 49 -23.51 3.44 23.45
N ARG A 50 -22.54 2.75 22.91
CA ARG A 50 -22.35 1.33 23.16
C ARG A 50 -21.53 1.11 24.43
N GLY A 51 -22.18 0.64 25.44
CA GLY A 51 -21.53 0.28 26.68
C GLY A 51 -20.42 -0.79 26.57
N GLY A 52 -20.19 -1.33 25.37
CA GLY A 52 -19.13 -2.31 25.09
C GLY A 52 -17.92 -1.75 24.36
N LEU A 53 -18.07 -0.62 23.69
CA LEU A 53 -16.99 0.05 22.99
C LEU A 53 -16.29 1.03 23.93
N LYS A 54 -15.71 0.50 24.97
CA LYS A 54 -14.84 1.34 25.78
C LYS A 54 -13.60 1.63 24.95
N PRO A 55 -13.20 2.91 24.86
CA PRO A 55 -11.86 3.25 24.38
C PRO A 55 -10.85 2.42 25.16
N TYR A 56 -9.74 2.10 24.53
CA TYR A 56 -8.62 1.55 25.26
C TYR A 56 -8.38 2.41 26.50
N PRO A 57 -8.05 1.79 27.65
CA PRO A 57 -7.80 2.57 28.85
C PRO A 57 -6.77 3.66 28.52
N PRO A 58 -6.97 4.87 29.04
CA PRO A 58 -6.03 5.95 28.78
C PRO A 58 -4.63 5.48 29.14
N ALA A 59 -3.70 5.77 28.26
CA ALA A 59 -2.32 5.46 28.50
C ALA A 59 -1.87 6.13 29.82
N PRO A 60 -0.99 5.49 30.58
CA PRO A 60 -0.43 6.12 31.76
C PRO A 60 0.11 7.51 31.45
N PRO A 61 -0.02 8.47 32.36
CA PRO A 61 0.53 9.81 32.17
C PRO A 61 2.01 9.76 31.74
N GLY A 62 2.35 10.45 30.67
CA GLY A 62 3.71 10.46 30.12
C GLY A 62 4.01 9.38 29.08
N THR A 63 3.07 8.48 28.80
CA THR A 63 3.21 7.59 27.65
C THR A 63 2.98 8.41 26.38
N PRO A 64 3.86 8.32 25.38
CA PRO A 64 3.58 8.89 24.08
C PRO A 64 2.23 8.39 23.61
N ASN A 65 1.42 9.29 23.14
CA ASN A 65 0.06 9.04 22.69
C ASN A 65 -0.03 7.67 22.01
N PRO A 66 -0.75 6.69 22.57
CA PRO A 66 -0.71 5.34 22.04
C PRO A 66 -1.26 5.34 20.62
N PRO A 67 -0.66 4.60 19.71
CA PRO A 67 -1.13 4.45 18.35
C PRO A 67 -2.62 4.16 18.25
N ASP A 68 -3.10 3.37 19.18
CA ASP A 68 -4.49 2.92 19.28
C ASP A 68 -5.48 4.03 19.62
N ALA A 69 -5.02 5.14 20.17
CA ALA A 69 -5.90 6.27 20.46
C ALA A 69 -6.55 6.87 19.21
N LEU A 70 -6.02 6.55 18.05
CA LEU A 70 -6.59 6.99 16.77
C LEU A 70 -7.59 6.02 16.19
N PHE A 71 -7.49 4.77 16.58
CA PHE A 71 -8.32 3.73 16.05
C PHE A 71 -9.52 3.49 16.92
N HIS A 72 -10.29 4.47 16.90
CA HIS A 72 -11.56 4.38 17.53
C HIS A 72 -12.58 4.42 16.42
N TYR A 73 -12.91 3.26 15.97
CA TYR A 73 -14.07 3.10 15.12
C TYR A 73 -15.23 3.84 15.76
N GLY A 74 -15.66 4.85 15.08
CA GLY A 74 -16.84 5.58 15.44
C GLY A 74 -16.73 6.56 16.60
N GLY A 75 -16.52 6.12 17.77
CA GLY A 75 -16.65 7.02 18.91
C GLY A 75 -15.48 7.94 19.11
N SER A 76 -14.37 7.46 18.83
CA SER A 76 -13.18 8.11 19.32
C SER A 76 -12.22 8.47 18.22
N GLY A 77 -12.47 8.03 17.02
CA GLY A 77 -12.04 8.83 15.91
C GLY A 77 -12.48 10.27 16.18
N ALA A 78 -13.63 10.42 16.77
CA ALA A 78 -14.03 11.66 17.37
C ALA A 78 -12.99 12.24 18.31
N THR A 79 -12.20 11.50 19.02
CA THR A 79 -11.25 12.12 19.93
C THR A 79 -10.11 12.80 19.24
N SER A 80 -9.78 12.41 18.07
CA SER A 80 -8.76 13.11 17.35
C SER A 80 -9.28 14.38 16.68
N PHE A 81 -10.58 14.41 16.40
CA PHE A 81 -11.26 15.65 16.02
C PHE A 81 -12.09 16.20 17.12
N GLY A 82 -12.33 15.37 18.11
CA GLY A 82 -13.34 15.61 19.09
C GLY A 82 -12.96 16.67 20.08
N GLY A 83 -11.85 16.98 20.29
CA GLY A 83 -11.45 17.97 21.26
C GLY A 83 -12.29 19.24 21.21
N PRO A 84 -11.69 20.37 21.40
CA PRO A 84 -12.39 21.65 21.45
C PRO A 84 -13.06 22.04 20.11
N ASP A 85 -12.74 21.31 19.06
CA ASP A 85 -13.30 21.63 17.72
C ASP A 85 -14.64 20.93 17.44
N LEU A 86 -15.04 20.00 18.31
CA LEU A 86 -16.34 19.34 18.22
C LEU A 86 -17.47 20.38 18.34
N GLY A 87 -18.31 20.45 17.31
CA GLY A 87 -19.37 21.45 17.23
C GLY A 87 -18.98 22.77 16.61
N MET A 88 -17.73 22.95 16.22
CA MET A 88 -17.33 24.10 15.42
C MET A 88 -17.98 24.03 14.04
N PRO A 89 -18.58 25.12 13.53
CA PRO A 89 -19.07 25.14 12.16
C PRO A 89 -17.97 24.78 11.15
N PHE A 90 -18.31 23.99 10.15
CA PHE A 90 -17.36 23.50 9.17
C PHE A 90 -16.50 24.58 8.54
N ALA A 91 -17.10 25.71 8.14
CA ALA A 91 -16.36 26.81 7.55
C ALA A 91 -15.31 27.43 8.51
N GLN A 92 -15.62 27.49 9.80
CA GLN A 92 -14.67 28.00 10.82
C GLN A 92 -13.53 26.97 11.01
N TRP A 93 -13.87 25.71 11.04
CA TRP A 93 -12.90 24.65 11.15
C TRP A 93 -11.94 24.63 9.95
N MET A 94 -12.46 24.75 8.73
CA MET A 94 -11.65 24.85 7.51
C MET A 94 -10.75 26.09 7.53
N ALA A 95 -11.25 27.23 8.01
CA ALA A 95 -10.43 28.42 8.16
C ALA A 95 -9.28 28.22 9.15
N LYS A 96 -9.55 27.56 10.28
CA LYS A 96 -8.53 27.17 11.26
C LYS A 96 -7.46 26.27 10.64
N MET A 97 -7.87 25.23 9.92
CA MET A 97 -6.94 24.30 9.27
C MET A 97 -6.07 24.99 8.21
N ARG A 98 -6.68 25.83 7.37
CA ARG A 98 -5.92 26.64 6.40
C ARG A 98 -4.89 27.54 7.05
N ALA A 99 -5.23 28.14 8.19
CA ALA A 99 -4.30 28.98 8.93
C ALA A 99 -3.12 28.18 9.51
N GLN A 100 -3.34 26.93 9.88
CA GLN A 100 -2.31 26.04 10.42
C GLN A 100 -1.44 25.40 9.34
N ARG A 101 -1.91 25.32 8.09
CA ARG A 101 -1.28 24.62 6.97
C ARG A 101 0.23 24.89 6.84
N PRO A 102 0.72 26.15 6.86
CA PRO A 102 2.15 26.41 6.68
C PRO A 102 3.02 25.79 7.78
N ALA A 103 2.55 25.80 9.03
CA ALA A 103 3.27 25.19 10.14
C ALA A 103 3.29 23.66 10.04
N VAL A 104 2.21 23.10 9.57
CA VAL A 104 2.06 21.67 9.33
C VAL A 104 3.01 21.20 8.23
N ASP A 105 3.01 21.86 7.09
CA ASP A 105 3.87 21.54 5.96
C ASP A 105 5.35 21.67 6.36
N GLN A 106 5.68 22.71 7.13
CA GLN A 106 7.03 22.89 7.65
C GLN A 106 7.46 21.74 8.58
N ALA A 107 6.57 21.34 9.50
CA ALA A 107 6.86 20.25 10.43
C ALA A 107 7.03 18.91 9.70
N ALA A 108 6.14 18.59 8.76
CA ALA A 108 6.22 17.39 7.94
C ALA A 108 7.51 17.35 7.11
N ARG A 109 7.84 18.47 6.48
CA ARG A 109 9.07 18.64 5.71
C ARG A 109 10.31 18.46 6.57
N ALA A 110 10.36 19.09 7.73
CA ALA A 110 11.48 18.97 8.65
C ALA A 110 11.69 17.54 9.16
N ALA A 111 10.60 16.81 9.40
CA ALA A 111 10.66 15.40 9.79
C ALA A 111 11.34 14.54 8.71
N LEU A 112 10.96 14.72 7.45
CA LEU A 112 11.61 14.01 6.34
C LEU A 112 13.04 14.49 6.12
N GLU A 113 13.31 15.78 6.15
CA GLU A 113 14.66 16.32 5.98
C GLU A 113 15.63 15.90 7.10
N SER A 114 15.11 15.49 8.26
CA SER A 114 15.96 14.88 9.29
C SER A 114 16.56 13.54 8.86
N ARG A 115 15.87 12.81 7.96
CA ARG A 115 16.26 11.47 7.49
C ARG A 115 16.89 11.49 6.10
N PHE A 116 16.35 12.29 5.19
CA PHE A 116 16.65 12.23 3.76
C PHE A 116 17.24 13.54 3.23
N ALA A 117 18.08 13.43 2.21
CA ALA A 117 18.43 14.53 1.34
C ALA A 117 17.33 14.67 0.27
N LEU A 118 16.46 15.66 0.45
CA LEU A 118 15.32 15.89 -0.44
C LEU A 118 15.67 16.84 -1.59
N ASP A 119 16.75 16.55 -2.30
CA ASP A 119 17.30 17.39 -3.38
C ASP A 119 16.76 17.07 -4.77
N CYS A 120 15.86 16.07 -4.87
CA CYS A 120 15.23 15.64 -6.11
C CYS A 120 16.21 15.29 -7.23
N LYS A 121 17.37 14.75 -6.90
CA LYS A 121 18.27 14.22 -7.91
C LYS A 121 17.59 13.12 -8.71
N THR A 122 17.79 13.13 -10.02
CA THR A 122 17.29 12.10 -10.92
C THR A 122 18.43 11.54 -11.74
N ASP A 123 18.28 10.28 -12.16
CA ASP A 123 19.15 9.66 -13.14
C ASP A 123 18.62 9.97 -14.55
N PRO A 124 19.35 10.73 -15.37
CA PRO A 124 18.89 11.10 -16.70
C PRO A 124 18.77 9.91 -17.66
N SER A 125 19.43 8.79 -17.34
CA SER A 125 19.44 7.57 -18.16
C SER A 125 18.33 6.60 -17.78
N ALA A 126 17.69 6.77 -16.63
CA ALA A 126 16.68 5.87 -16.08
C ALA A 126 15.32 6.56 -15.95
N ARG A 127 14.28 5.87 -16.44
CA ARG A 127 12.92 6.40 -16.44
C ARG A 127 11.91 5.37 -15.97
N MET A 128 10.84 5.85 -15.36
CA MET A 128 9.62 5.09 -15.16
C MET A 128 9.01 4.69 -16.50
N SER A 129 8.08 3.79 -16.48
CA SER A 129 7.51 3.19 -17.70
C SER A 129 6.74 4.20 -18.59
N GLY A 130 6.15 5.24 -18.05
CA GLY A 130 5.53 6.32 -18.81
C GLY A 130 6.47 7.49 -19.13
N GLY A 131 7.69 7.49 -18.58
CA GLY A 131 8.74 8.44 -19.00
C GLY A 131 9.25 9.40 -17.94
N LYS A 132 8.66 9.43 -16.73
CA LYS A 132 9.17 10.25 -15.62
C LYS A 132 10.60 9.82 -15.25
N PRO A 133 11.55 10.75 -15.10
CA PRO A 133 12.89 10.43 -14.64
C PRO A 133 12.85 9.74 -13.27
N LEU A 134 13.66 8.69 -13.09
CA LEU A 134 13.77 8.02 -11.79
C LEU A 134 14.55 8.89 -10.80
N PRO A 135 14.09 8.95 -9.54
CA PRO A 135 14.92 9.52 -8.49
C PRO A 135 16.18 8.68 -8.32
N ALA A 136 17.27 9.33 -7.98
CA ALA A 136 18.58 8.73 -7.76
C ALA A 136 19.06 9.00 -6.34
N GLY A 137 19.67 8.01 -5.73
CA GLY A 137 20.10 8.06 -4.35
C GLY A 137 21.48 7.47 -4.10
N PRO A 138 21.76 7.06 -2.86
CA PRO A 138 20.85 7.04 -1.72
C PRO A 138 20.43 8.44 -1.25
N THR A 139 19.17 8.59 -0.89
CA THR A 139 18.64 9.82 -0.27
C THR A 139 18.75 9.77 1.24
N ALA A 140 18.71 8.58 1.82
CA ALA A 140 18.94 8.39 3.24
C ALA A 140 20.28 9.02 3.66
N LYS A 141 20.24 9.79 4.74
CA LYS A 141 21.45 10.47 5.23
C LYS A 141 22.34 9.47 5.94
N LEU A 142 23.57 9.38 5.49
CA LEU A 142 24.60 8.62 6.20
C LEU A 142 24.78 9.20 7.61
N PRO A 143 24.77 8.35 8.65
CA PRO A 143 24.91 8.82 10.02
C PRO A 143 26.21 9.59 10.25
N PRO A 144 26.23 10.61 11.12
CA PRO A 144 27.43 11.34 11.44
C PRO A 144 28.51 10.42 12.01
N GLY A 145 29.70 10.53 11.46
CA GLY A 145 30.85 9.70 11.89
C GLY A 145 31.11 8.50 11.00
N ALA A 146 30.12 7.98 10.27
CA ALA A 146 30.34 6.98 9.23
C ALA A 146 30.91 7.63 7.96
N LYS A 147 31.93 7.02 7.37
CA LYS A 147 32.58 7.54 6.15
C LYS A 147 31.94 6.99 4.89
N SER A 148 31.31 5.84 4.96
CA SER A 148 30.60 5.21 3.85
C SER A 148 29.48 4.30 4.36
N TRP A 149 28.60 3.91 3.47
CA TRP A 149 27.54 2.93 3.76
C TRP A 149 28.11 1.54 4.08
N GLU A 150 29.22 1.14 3.45
CA GLU A 150 29.91 -0.12 3.71
C GLU A 150 30.49 -0.16 5.13
N GLU A 151 31.09 0.95 5.58
CA GLU A 151 31.57 1.08 6.95
C GLU A 151 30.42 1.00 7.96
N TYR A 152 29.32 1.65 7.66
CA TYR A 152 28.11 1.62 8.50
C TYR A 152 27.44 0.24 8.54
N ALA A 153 27.33 -0.43 7.40
CA ALA A 153 26.78 -1.79 7.30
C ALA A 153 27.64 -2.86 8.00
N ALA A 154 28.89 -2.55 8.32
CA ALA A 154 29.76 -3.45 9.08
C ALA A 154 29.56 -3.37 10.60
N LEU A 155 28.77 -2.39 11.09
CA LEU A 155 28.46 -2.24 12.51
C LEU A 155 27.48 -3.31 12.98
N SER A 156 27.51 -3.61 14.29
CA SER A 156 26.49 -4.49 14.86
C SER A 156 25.13 -3.79 14.95
N ALA A 157 24.05 -4.57 15.07
CA ALA A 157 22.70 -4.04 15.20
C ALA A 157 22.57 -3.14 16.44
N GLU A 158 23.26 -3.46 17.52
CA GLU A 158 23.29 -2.66 18.76
C GLU A 158 23.95 -1.30 18.53
N GLN A 159 25.09 -1.27 17.82
CA GLN A 159 25.77 -0.02 17.49
C GLN A 159 24.92 0.87 16.58
N ILE A 160 24.29 0.28 15.56
CA ILE A 160 23.37 0.99 14.68
C ILE A 160 22.17 1.54 15.46
N ARG A 161 21.62 0.73 16.37
CA ARG A 161 20.49 1.13 17.23
C ARG A 161 20.83 2.31 18.15
N GLU A 162 22.06 2.37 18.67
CA GLU A 162 22.53 3.48 19.49
C GLU A 162 22.59 4.78 18.69
N ASP A 163 22.95 4.70 17.41
CA ASP A 163 22.92 5.84 16.50
C ASP A 163 21.49 6.31 16.20
N GLY A 164 20.53 5.39 16.18
CA GLY A 164 19.10 5.66 16.07
C GLY A 164 18.65 6.25 14.74
N ARG A 165 19.43 6.08 13.68
CA ARG A 165 19.16 6.71 12.38
C ARG A 165 18.67 5.71 11.33
N PHE A 166 19.58 5.03 10.64
CA PHE A 166 19.22 4.12 9.56
C PHE A 166 19.61 2.67 9.93
N PRO A 167 18.79 1.64 9.69
CA PRO A 167 17.43 1.65 9.15
C PRO A 167 16.43 2.43 10.02
N TYR A 168 15.58 3.22 9.38
CA TYR A 168 14.62 4.05 10.10
C TYR A 168 13.47 3.23 10.68
N ALA A 169 12.99 3.66 11.85
CA ALA A 169 11.69 3.25 12.33
C ALA A 169 10.59 3.64 11.31
N PRO A 170 9.47 2.90 11.28
CA PRO A 170 8.32 3.28 10.48
C PRO A 170 7.96 4.76 10.65
N LEU A 171 7.57 5.40 9.56
CA LEU A 171 7.13 6.78 9.61
C LEU A 171 5.75 6.86 10.23
N ASP A 172 5.55 7.82 11.12
CA ASP A 172 4.22 8.19 11.56
C ASP A 172 3.45 8.84 10.41
N HIS A 173 2.13 8.66 10.40
CA HIS A 173 1.30 9.43 9.51
C HIS A 173 1.43 10.92 9.86
N PRO A 174 1.64 11.81 8.88
CA PRO A 174 1.84 13.22 9.15
C PRO A 174 0.74 13.78 10.03
N LEU A 175 1.15 14.42 11.15
CA LEU A 175 0.27 14.98 12.17
C LEU A 175 -0.74 14.01 12.80
N GLN A 176 -0.58 12.72 12.52
CA GLN A 176 -1.49 11.72 13.06
C GLN A 176 -2.94 12.12 12.87
N SER A 177 -3.13 12.66 11.73
CA SER A 177 -4.40 13.13 11.33
C SER A 177 -5.42 12.00 11.39
N THR A 178 -6.54 12.39 11.64
CA THR A 178 -7.75 11.63 11.73
C THR A 178 -8.36 11.36 10.37
N ALA A 179 -7.77 11.87 9.32
CA ALA A 179 -8.13 11.42 8.01
C ALA A 179 -7.39 10.14 7.71
N HIS A 180 -8.10 9.23 7.14
CA HIS A 180 -7.60 7.94 6.78
C HIS A 180 -6.66 8.01 5.59
N MET A 181 -6.77 9.04 4.76
CA MET A 181 -5.97 9.19 3.55
C MET A 181 -5.32 10.54 3.42
N LEU A 182 -4.14 10.54 2.85
CA LEU A 182 -3.36 11.71 2.49
C LEU A 182 -2.93 11.58 1.04
N PHE A 183 -3.45 12.44 0.19
CA PHE A 183 -3.14 12.44 -1.23
C PHE A 183 -1.92 13.31 -1.56
N PRO A 184 -1.08 12.88 -2.52
CA PRO A 184 0.05 13.67 -2.98
C PRO A 184 -0.36 15.01 -3.60
N GLN A 185 0.54 15.99 -3.55
CA GLN A 185 0.28 17.30 -4.14
C GLN A 185 0.02 17.24 -5.65
N GLN A 186 0.68 16.34 -6.38
CA GLN A 186 0.41 16.15 -7.81
C GLN A 186 -1.03 15.72 -8.08
N TRP A 187 -1.62 14.92 -7.19
CA TRP A 187 -3.03 14.53 -7.26
C TRP A 187 -3.95 15.69 -6.90
N THR A 188 -3.72 16.35 -5.77
CA THR A 188 -4.60 17.41 -5.27
C THR A 188 -4.60 18.66 -6.16
N ARG A 189 -3.58 18.86 -7.01
CA ARG A 189 -3.61 19.92 -8.03
C ARG A 189 -4.66 19.70 -9.11
N VAL A 190 -5.00 18.46 -9.43
CA VAL A 190 -6.05 18.13 -10.43
C VAL A 190 -7.37 17.75 -9.77
N HIS A 191 -7.32 17.35 -8.51
CA HIS A 191 -8.46 16.94 -7.69
C HIS A 191 -8.49 17.77 -6.39
N PRO A 192 -8.77 19.07 -6.46
CA PRO A 192 -8.73 19.96 -5.30
C PRO A 192 -9.78 19.62 -4.23
N GLU A 193 -10.81 18.89 -4.59
CA GLU A 193 -11.82 18.37 -3.65
C GLU A 193 -11.23 17.41 -2.63
N HIS A 194 -10.10 16.78 -2.94
CA HIS A 194 -9.37 15.88 -2.04
C HIS A 194 -8.28 16.59 -1.23
N GLU A 195 -8.09 17.89 -1.44
CA GLU A 195 -7.11 18.63 -0.69
C GLU A 195 -7.47 18.67 0.81
N ARG A 196 -6.46 18.43 1.61
CA ARG A 196 -6.57 18.53 3.06
C ARG A 196 -5.80 19.75 3.54
N PHE A 197 -6.47 20.51 4.40
CA PHE A 197 -5.91 21.73 4.94
C PHE A 197 -5.25 21.56 6.32
N ASP A 198 -5.40 20.39 6.91
CA ASP A 198 -4.84 20.03 8.22
C ASP A 198 -3.53 19.24 8.12
N VAL A 199 -3.21 18.75 6.94
CA VAL A 199 -1.94 18.08 6.66
C VAL A 199 -1.43 18.46 5.28
N GLY A 200 -0.12 18.58 5.15
CA GLY A 200 0.58 18.63 3.88
C GLY A 200 1.10 17.25 3.53
N PHE A 201 1.14 16.94 2.24
CA PHE A 201 1.86 15.78 1.80
C PHE A 201 3.36 16.06 1.90
N ASP A 202 4.07 15.24 2.63
CA ASP A 202 5.45 15.50 3.04
C ASP A 202 6.51 15.07 2.02
N ILE A 203 6.19 14.08 1.17
CA ILE A 203 7.13 13.55 0.17
C ILE A 203 7.07 14.39 -1.11
N PRO A 204 8.18 14.95 -1.57
CA PRO A 204 8.21 15.68 -2.84
C PRO A 204 7.81 14.82 -4.04
N ASP A 205 7.10 15.42 -4.99
CA ASP A 205 6.60 14.74 -6.20
C ASP A 205 7.69 13.98 -6.99
N CYS A 206 8.94 14.41 -6.91
CA CYS A 206 10.06 13.75 -7.57
C CYS A 206 10.32 12.33 -7.07
N TYR A 207 9.92 12.02 -5.82
CA TYR A 207 10.05 10.70 -5.20
C TYR A 207 8.75 9.90 -5.22
N LEU A 208 7.76 10.33 -5.99
CA LEU A 208 6.47 9.66 -6.12
C LEU A 208 6.36 8.96 -7.47
N PRO A 209 5.39 8.07 -7.65
CA PRO A 209 5.07 7.48 -8.94
C PRO A 209 4.78 8.52 -10.00
N GLU A 210 4.81 8.11 -11.23
CA GLU A 210 4.36 8.93 -12.36
C GLU A 210 2.86 9.22 -12.27
N PHE A 211 2.44 10.41 -12.70
CA PHE A 211 1.03 10.79 -12.66
C PHE A 211 0.59 11.49 -13.95
N PRO A 212 -0.49 11.01 -14.60
CA PRO A 212 -1.12 9.71 -14.37
C PRO A 212 -0.21 8.56 -14.83
N PRO A 213 -0.23 7.42 -14.14
CA PRO A 213 0.59 6.28 -14.52
C PRO A 213 0.00 5.54 -15.73
N PRO A 214 0.82 4.86 -16.54
CA PRO A 214 0.34 4.00 -17.62
C PRO A 214 -0.39 2.76 -17.07
N LEU A 215 -1.38 2.28 -17.79
CA LEU A 215 -2.09 1.02 -17.53
C LEU A 215 -1.73 0.00 -18.61
N TYR A 216 -1.36 -1.20 -18.16
CA TYR A 216 -1.07 -2.34 -19.03
C TYR A 216 -2.09 -3.45 -18.76
N LEU A 217 -2.47 -4.18 -19.82
CA LEU A 217 -3.46 -5.25 -19.71
C LEU A 217 -2.86 -6.58 -20.20
N THR A 218 -3.02 -7.65 -19.40
CA THR A 218 -2.60 -9.00 -19.80
C THR A 218 -3.32 -9.49 -21.05
N THR A 219 -4.53 -9.00 -21.29
CA THR A 219 -5.35 -9.34 -22.45
C THR A 219 -4.94 -8.63 -23.73
N HIS A 220 -4.19 -7.53 -23.62
CA HIS A 220 -3.77 -6.67 -24.72
C HIS A 220 -2.32 -6.19 -24.58
N PRO A 221 -1.35 -7.11 -24.42
CA PRO A 221 0.05 -6.72 -24.23
C PRO A 221 0.64 -5.96 -25.42
N GLU A 222 0.08 -6.15 -26.62
CA GLU A 222 0.49 -5.49 -27.85
C GLU A 222 0.19 -3.97 -27.88
N LEU A 223 -0.75 -3.52 -27.06
CA LEU A 223 -1.13 -2.10 -27.02
C LEU A 223 -0.20 -1.25 -26.14
N GLY A 224 0.56 -1.89 -25.26
CA GLY A 224 1.35 -1.16 -24.24
C GLY A 224 0.45 -0.39 -23.30
N ASP A 225 0.75 0.90 -23.09
CA ASP A 225 -0.09 1.78 -22.26
C ASP A 225 -1.44 2.05 -22.97
N VAL A 226 -2.50 1.48 -22.43
CA VAL A 226 -3.85 1.65 -22.96
C VAL A 226 -4.46 3.01 -22.60
N THR A 227 -3.91 3.72 -21.62
CA THR A 227 -4.40 5.04 -21.22
C THR A 227 -3.89 6.18 -22.07
N ARG A 228 -2.75 5.98 -22.74
CA ARG A 228 -2.05 7.00 -23.53
C ARG A 228 -1.78 8.29 -22.75
N GLY A 229 -1.44 8.13 -21.45
CA GLY A 229 -1.14 9.25 -20.56
C GLY A 229 -2.37 9.99 -20.05
N VAL A 230 -3.56 9.39 -20.12
CA VAL A 230 -4.80 9.98 -19.60
C VAL A 230 -5.22 9.26 -18.33
N GLU A 231 -5.66 10.00 -17.35
CA GLU A 231 -6.27 9.46 -16.15
C GLU A 231 -7.65 8.87 -16.47
N ILE A 232 -7.90 7.65 -16.00
CA ILE A 232 -9.20 7.00 -16.12
C ILE A 232 -10.09 7.46 -14.96
N THR A 233 -11.23 8.03 -15.32
CA THR A 233 -12.21 8.56 -14.38
C THR A 233 -13.59 8.00 -14.68
N TYR A 234 -14.54 8.20 -13.76
CA TYR A 234 -15.94 7.84 -14.01
C TYR A 234 -16.51 8.48 -15.28
N GLY A 235 -16.04 9.69 -15.64
CA GLY A 235 -16.52 10.40 -16.81
C GLY A 235 -15.98 9.87 -18.15
N ASN A 236 -14.88 9.12 -18.16
CA ASN A 236 -14.23 8.70 -19.41
C ASN A 236 -13.98 7.20 -19.56
N TYR A 237 -14.07 6.40 -18.48
CA TYR A 237 -13.70 4.98 -18.47
C TYR A 237 -14.34 4.19 -19.60
N PHE A 238 -15.63 4.43 -19.86
CA PHE A 238 -16.37 3.70 -20.88
C PHE A 238 -15.81 3.99 -22.29
N ASN A 239 -15.62 5.26 -22.60
CA ASN A 239 -15.10 5.66 -23.91
C ASN A 239 -13.66 5.19 -24.15
N MET A 240 -12.86 5.11 -23.07
CA MET A 240 -11.48 4.66 -23.18
C MET A 240 -11.35 3.15 -23.30
N MET A 241 -12.21 2.39 -22.65
CA MET A 241 -12.01 0.95 -22.44
C MET A 241 -13.06 0.07 -23.15
N ASN A 242 -14.13 0.66 -23.69
CA ASN A 242 -15.13 -0.10 -24.44
C ASN A 242 -14.50 -0.75 -25.68
N GLY A 243 -14.69 -2.06 -25.83
CA GLY A 243 -14.07 -2.86 -26.89
C GLY A 243 -12.69 -3.45 -26.53
N LEU A 244 -12.07 -3.02 -25.43
CA LEU A 244 -10.85 -3.63 -24.90
C LEU A 244 -11.15 -4.63 -23.76
N LEU A 245 -12.23 -4.40 -23.05
CA LEU A 245 -12.61 -5.18 -21.85
C LEU A 245 -13.88 -5.99 -22.12
N THR A 246 -14.00 -7.14 -21.47
CA THR A 246 -15.28 -7.85 -21.40
C THR A 246 -16.31 -7.02 -20.61
N PRO A 247 -17.62 -7.32 -20.74
CA PRO A 247 -18.63 -6.60 -19.95
C PRO A 247 -18.38 -6.63 -18.44
N GLU A 248 -17.92 -7.77 -17.91
CA GLU A 248 -17.60 -7.96 -16.48
C GLU A 248 -16.40 -7.11 -16.07
N GLN A 249 -15.33 -7.13 -16.86
CA GLN A 249 -14.13 -6.32 -16.64
C GLN A 249 -14.44 -4.83 -16.72
N LEU A 250 -15.27 -4.42 -17.67
CA LEU A 250 -15.69 -3.02 -17.82
C LEU A 250 -16.56 -2.56 -16.64
N ASP A 251 -17.42 -3.44 -16.14
CA ASP A 251 -18.20 -3.17 -14.92
C ASP A 251 -17.29 -3.10 -13.70
N GLY A 252 -16.30 -3.96 -13.58
CA GLY A 252 -15.27 -3.89 -12.54
C GLY A 252 -14.52 -2.57 -12.54
N LEU A 253 -14.09 -2.12 -13.70
CA LEU A 253 -13.46 -0.81 -13.84
C LEU A 253 -14.42 0.32 -13.46
N ARG A 254 -15.70 0.23 -13.88
CA ARG A 254 -16.73 1.19 -13.49
C ARG A 254 -16.84 1.31 -11.96
N LEU A 255 -16.80 0.19 -11.26
CA LEU A 255 -16.85 0.17 -9.80
C LEU A 255 -15.63 0.87 -9.18
N LEU A 256 -14.43 0.61 -9.71
CA LEU A 256 -13.19 1.21 -9.22
C LEU A 256 -13.13 2.74 -9.41
N VAL A 257 -13.81 3.26 -10.43
CA VAL A 257 -13.87 4.71 -10.70
C VAL A 257 -15.16 5.38 -10.22
N THR A 258 -16.10 4.62 -9.64
CA THR A 258 -17.34 5.18 -9.10
C THR A 258 -17.05 5.87 -7.77
N PRO A 259 -17.36 7.17 -7.62
CA PRO A 259 -17.20 7.87 -6.36
C PRO A 259 -18.09 7.27 -5.28
N PHE A 260 -17.54 7.01 -4.13
CA PHE A 260 -18.27 6.69 -2.92
C PHE A 260 -18.10 7.82 -1.91
N GLN A 261 -19.20 8.22 -1.32
CA GLN A 261 -19.20 9.27 -0.33
C GLN A 261 -18.72 8.72 0.99
N THR A 262 -17.71 9.34 1.55
CA THR A 262 -17.22 8.98 2.86
C THR A 262 -17.20 10.18 3.77
N THR A 263 -17.66 9.96 4.99
CA THR A 263 -17.61 10.98 6.03
C THR A 263 -16.22 11.07 6.64
N TRP A 264 -15.34 10.13 6.34
CA TRP A 264 -14.03 9.96 6.97
C TRP A 264 -12.87 10.49 6.16
N PHE A 265 -12.97 10.49 4.84
CA PHE A 265 -11.93 11.03 3.97
C PHE A 265 -11.74 12.52 4.15
N ASN A 266 -12.70 13.09 4.65
CA ASN A 266 -12.61 14.46 5.01
C ASN A 266 -12.49 14.54 6.49
N VAL A 267 -11.67 15.29 6.79
CA VAL A 267 -11.03 15.71 7.95
C VAL A 267 -11.89 15.88 9.17
N THR A 268 -13.19 15.83 9.06
CA THR A 268 -14.01 16.07 10.23
C THR A 268 -15.16 15.13 10.28
N HIS A 269 -15.34 14.48 11.40
CA HIS A 269 -16.63 14.04 11.85
C HIS A 269 -17.68 15.16 11.89
N HIS A 270 -17.27 16.40 11.80
CA HIS A 270 -18.12 17.56 11.66
C HIS A 270 -18.75 17.69 10.30
N ARG A 271 -18.54 16.74 9.44
CA ARG A 271 -19.31 16.63 8.24
C ARG A 271 -20.71 16.20 8.43
N VAL A 272 -21.29 16.78 9.31
CA VAL A 272 -22.70 17.08 9.21
C VAL A 272 -22.86 18.30 8.33
N THR A 273 -22.30 18.25 7.14
CA THR A 273 -22.78 19.13 6.10
C THR A 273 -23.98 18.42 5.50
N PRO A 274 -25.09 19.13 5.25
CA PRO A 274 -26.21 18.57 4.51
C PRO A 274 -25.82 18.16 3.09
N GLU A 275 -24.64 18.57 2.65
CA GLU A 275 -24.08 18.25 1.35
C GLU A 275 -23.03 17.14 1.54
N PRO A 276 -23.24 15.98 0.95
CA PRO A 276 -22.25 14.92 0.96
C PRO A 276 -20.98 15.40 0.25
N SER A 277 -19.83 14.92 0.70
CA SER A 277 -18.61 15.10 -0.08
C SER A 277 -18.77 14.40 -1.43
N GLU A 278 -18.09 14.89 -2.44
CA GLU A 278 -18.08 14.22 -3.74
C GLU A 278 -17.54 12.80 -3.64
N GLY A 279 -16.85 12.46 -2.55
CA GLY A 279 -16.32 11.14 -2.29
C GLY A 279 -14.97 10.93 -2.98
N VAL A 280 -14.45 9.74 -2.77
CA VAL A 280 -13.26 9.24 -3.45
C VAL A 280 -13.63 7.99 -4.25
N THR A 281 -12.72 7.55 -5.08
CA THR A 281 -12.83 6.27 -5.82
C THR A 281 -11.64 5.40 -5.42
N CYS A 282 -11.70 4.10 -5.72
CA CYS A 282 -10.51 3.26 -5.58
C CYS A 282 -9.34 3.82 -6.42
N PHE A 283 -9.65 4.37 -7.59
CA PHE A 283 -8.66 5.00 -8.47
C PHE A 283 -8.16 6.36 -7.96
N SER A 284 -8.74 6.92 -6.93
CA SER A 284 -8.13 8.09 -6.28
C SER A 284 -6.77 7.79 -5.63
N CYS A 285 -6.58 6.55 -5.16
CA CYS A 285 -5.29 6.06 -4.67
C CYS A 285 -4.60 5.15 -5.69
N HIS A 286 -5.37 4.23 -6.29
CA HIS A 286 -4.88 3.25 -7.28
C HIS A 286 -5.04 3.76 -8.71
N VAL A 287 -4.55 4.96 -8.98
CA VAL A 287 -4.72 5.64 -10.28
C VAL A 287 -4.32 4.73 -11.44
N ASN A 288 -5.22 4.56 -12.42
CA ASN A 288 -4.99 3.70 -13.59
C ASN A 288 -4.50 2.27 -13.23
N GLY A 289 -4.98 1.71 -12.12
CA GLY A 289 -4.55 0.40 -11.65
C GLY A 289 -3.12 0.36 -11.07
N HIS A 290 -2.51 1.50 -10.86
CA HIS A 290 -1.21 1.63 -10.20
C HIS A 290 -1.39 2.32 -8.84
N THR A 291 -0.40 3.03 -8.36
CA THR A 291 -0.46 3.88 -7.18
C THR A 291 -0.05 5.31 -7.55
N ASN A 292 -0.56 6.27 -6.82
CA ASN A 292 -0.04 7.65 -6.85
C ASN A 292 0.86 7.98 -5.65
N GLY A 293 1.12 7.01 -4.78
CA GLY A 293 1.86 7.21 -3.53
C GLY A 293 0.99 7.82 -2.42
N ALA A 294 -0.34 7.72 -2.51
CA ALA A 294 -1.22 8.12 -1.42
C ALA A 294 -0.91 7.32 -0.16
N ILE A 295 -1.01 7.98 0.98
CA ILE A 295 -0.71 7.40 2.28
C ILE A 295 -2.00 7.28 3.07
N GLU A 296 -2.16 6.19 3.76
CA GLU A 296 -3.30 5.93 4.64
C GLU A 296 -2.86 5.45 6.02
N LEU A 297 -3.78 5.43 6.96
CA LEU A 297 -3.57 4.82 8.26
C LEU A 297 -3.94 3.34 8.18
N ALA A 298 -3.00 2.48 8.45
CA ALA A 298 -3.06 1.02 8.46
C ALA A 298 -4.49 0.41 8.50
N PRO A 299 -5.19 0.25 7.38
CA PRO A 299 -6.59 -0.12 7.35
C PRO A 299 -6.84 -1.60 7.63
N ASP A 300 -5.86 -2.44 7.45
CA ASP A 300 -6.01 -3.88 7.50
C ASP A 300 -5.97 -4.48 8.93
N SER A 301 -6.71 -3.84 9.84
CA SER A 301 -6.89 -4.34 11.21
C SER A 301 -5.61 -4.53 12.03
N ARG A 302 -4.71 -3.60 11.93
CA ARG A 302 -3.50 -3.56 12.75
C ARG A 302 -3.56 -2.45 13.79
N PRO A 303 -4.31 -2.61 14.86
CA PRO A 303 -4.46 -1.56 15.87
C PRO A 303 -3.12 -1.09 16.45
N ASN A 304 -2.12 -1.95 16.44
CA ASN A 304 -0.77 -1.59 16.89
C ASN A 304 -0.02 -0.65 15.94
N TYR A 305 -0.48 -0.53 14.71
CA TYR A 305 0.10 0.32 13.67
C TYR A 305 -0.83 1.45 13.24
N ALA A 306 -1.85 1.67 13.99
CA ALA A 306 -2.90 2.63 13.68
C ALA A 306 -2.42 4.05 13.37
N ARG A 307 -1.24 4.40 13.83
CA ARG A 307 -0.64 5.72 13.58
C ARG A 307 0.44 5.70 12.52
N LEU A 308 0.81 4.51 12.07
CA LEU A 308 1.82 4.39 11.06
C LEU A 308 1.16 4.56 9.70
N ARG A 309 1.87 5.22 8.82
CA ARG A 309 1.43 5.32 7.43
C ARG A 309 1.50 3.96 6.76
N VAL A 310 0.59 3.75 5.83
CA VAL A 310 0.66 2.66 4.86
C VAL A 310 0.66 3.28 3.48
N ASP A 311 1.63 2.92 2.67
CA ASP A 311 1.71 3.33 1.28
C ASP A 311 0.73 2.51 0.44
N THR A 312 0.04 3.17 -0.46
CA THR A 312 -0.94 2.53 -1.35
C THR A 312 -0.23 1.59 -2.32
N PRO A 313 -0.48 0.27 -2.28
CA PRO A 313 0.16 -0.66 -3.20
C PRO A 313 -0.37 -0.52 -4.61
N THR A 314 0.46 -0.91 -5.59
CA THR A 314 -0.01 -1.06 -6.99
C THR A 314 -0.97 -2.24 -7.13
N LEU A 315 -1.96 -2.12 -8.03
CA LEU A 315 -2.81 -3.24 -8.44
C LEU A 315 -2.18 -4.07 -9.57
N ARG A 316 -1.08 -3.60 -10.15
CA ARG A 316 -0.38 -4.32 -11.21
C ARG A 316 0.08 -5.69 -10.73
N GLY A 317 -0.29 -6.73 -11.46
CA GLY A 317 0.09 -8.09 -11.15
C GLY A 317 -0.63 -8.70 -9.95
N ASN A 318 -1.80 -8.20 -9.55
CA ASN A 318 -2.60 -8.79 -8.48
C ASN A 318 -2.93 -10.27 -8.75
N TYR A 319 -3.01 -10.68 -10.01
CA TYR A 319 -3.17 -12.10 -10.39
C TYR A 319 -2.03 -13.02 -9.89
N ALA A 320 -0.86 -12.46 -9.62
CA ALA A 320 0.29 -13.20 -9.07
C ALA A 320 0.30 -13.24 -7.54
N GLN A 321 -0.61 -12.55 -6.88
CA GLN A 321 -0.65 -12.44 -5.43
C GLN A 321 -1.71 -13.36 -4.81
N LEU A 322 -1.29 -14.13 -3.83
CA LEU A 322 -2.17 -14.95 -3.00
C LEU A 322 -2.38 -14.23 -1.66
N LEU A 323 -3.60 -13.86 -1.35
CA LEU A 323 -3.97 -13.04 -0.21
C LEU A 323 -3.36 -11.61 -0.30
N PHE A 324 -4.20 -10.64 -0.11
CA PHE A 324 -3.84 -9.23 -0.20
C PHE A 324 -3.45 -8.65 1.15
N SER A 325 -3.03 -7.43 1.15
CA SER A 325 -2.42 -6.65 2.23
C SER A 325 -1.02 -7.11 2.66
N SER A 326 -0.29 -6.23 3.31
CA SER A 326 1.05 -6.51 3.84
C SER A 326 1.06 -7.57 4.95
N LYS A 327 -0.08 -7.89 5.53
CA LYS A 327 -0.26 -8.95 6.55
C LYS A 327 -1.05 -10.15 6.06
N ARG A 328 -1.36 -10.24 4.75
CA ARG A 328 -2.17 -11.32 4.16
C ARG A 328 -3.54 -11.46 4.82
N SER A 329 -4.09 -10.36 5.31
CA SER A 329 -5.35 -10.34 6.05
C SER A 329 -6.59 -10.33 5.15
N ILE A 330 -6.42 -10.07 3.85
CA ILE A 330 -7.50 -9.89 2.89
C ILE A 330 -7.50 -11.05 1.90
N ARG A 331 -8.61 -11.75 1.79
CA ARG A 331 -8.72 -13.01 1.03
C ARG A 331 -9.06 -12.82 -0.44
N SER A 332 -9.82 -11.79 -0.75
CA SER A 332 -10.36 -11.54 -2.09
C SER A 332 -10.66 -10.06 -2.26
N MET A 333 -10.93 -9.62 -3.47
CA MET A 333 -11.38 -8.25 -3.74
C MET A 333 -12.71 -7.92 -3.07
N ASP A 334 -13.63 -8.87 -2.96
CA ASP A 334 -14.88 -8.71 -2.18
C ASP A 334 -14.58 -8.40 -0.73
N HIS A 335 -13.66 -9.17 -0.15
CA HIS A 335 -13.24 -8.95 1.24
C HIS A 335 -12.52 -7.63 1.39
N PHE A 336 -11.75 -7.20 0.37
CA PHE A 336 -11.11 -5.90 0.37
C PHE A 336 -12.15 -4.78 0.38
N ALA A 337 -13.16 -4.84 -0.47
CA ALA A 337 -14.23 -3.86 -0.51
C ALA A 337 -14.97 -3.74 0.83
N GLU A 338 -15.24 -4.88 1.50
CA GLU A 338 -15.82 -4.89 2.84
C GLU A 338 -14.90 -4.26 3.90
N VAL A 339 -13.60 -4.46 3.77
CA VAL A 339 -12.60 -3.91 4.70
C VAL A 339 -12.49 -2.40 4.53
N GLU A 340 -12.38 -1.91 3.30
CA GLU A 340 -12.31 -0.49 3.00
C GLU A 340 -13.55 0.25 3.50
N GLU A 341 -14.73 -0.27 3.19
CA GLU A 341 -15.98 0.28 3.71
C GLU A 341 -15.96 0.40 5.23
N TYR A 342 -15.49 -0.65 5.87
CA TYR A 342 -15.48 -0.72 7.31
C TYR A 342 -14.47 0.23 7.94
N PHE A 343 -13.26 0.28 7.40
CA PHE A 343 -12.18 1.08 7.94
C PHE A 343 -12.29 2.56 7.59
N ASP A 344 -12.83 2.86 6.44
CA ASP A 344 -13.11 4.22 6.02
C ASP A 344 -14.38 4.79 6.65
N GLY A 345 -15.07 3.94 7.41
CA GLY A 345 -16.17 4.37 8.26
C GLY A 345 -17.42 4.74 7.51
N ASP A 346 -17.57 4.28 6.28
CA ASP A 346 -18.72 4.57 5.48
C ASP A 346 -19.28 3.32 4.80
N THR A 347 -20.55 3.00 5.10
CA THR A 347 -21.28 1.94 4.43
C THR A 347 -21.68 2.29 3.01
N THR A 348 -21.46 3.51 2.59
CA THR A 348 -21.85 3.96 1.27
C THR A 348 -20.99 3.37 0.16
N MET A 349 -19.80 2.89 0.44
CA MET A 349 -18.99 2.21 -0.55
C MET A 349 -19.69 0.97 -1.10
N LEU A 350 -20.15 0.05 -0.27
CA LEU A 350 -20.94 -1.10 -0.73
C LEU A 350 -22.25 -0.66 -1.39
N ALA A 351 -22.89 0.38 -0.90
CA ALA A 351 -24.08 0.93 -1.51
C ALA A 351 -23.81 1.57 -2.87
N ALA A 352 -22.67 2.23 -3.04
CA ALA A 352 -22.26 2.81 -4.32
C ALA A 352 -21.80 1.74 -5.31
N ILE A 353 -21.08 0.74 -4.85
CA ILE A 353 -20.53 -0.33 -5.67
C ILE A 353 -21.59 -1.37 -6.03
N GLY A 354 -22.43 -1.79 -5.07
CA GLY A 354 -23.34 -2.92 -5.23
C GLY A 354 -24.83 -2.58 -5.21
N GLY A 355 -25.18 -1.32 -5.00
CA GLY A 355 -26.57 -0.92 -4.75
C GLY A 355 -27.02 -1.25 -3.32
N ARG A 356 -28.20 -0.78 -2.97
CA ARG A 356 -28.76 -0.82 -1.61
C ARG A 356 -29.08 -2.21 -1.04
N THR A 357 -28.79 -3.26 -1.75
CA THR A 357 -29.01 -4.61 -1.30
C THR A 357 -27.67 -5.27 -1.12
N LEU A 358 -27.49 -5.96 -0.04
CA LEU A 358 -26.41 -6.90 0.26
C LEU A 358 -26.20 -8.00 -0.81
N GLN A 359 -26.75 -7.82 -1.98
CA GLN A 359 -26.42 -8.63 -3.13
C GLN A 359 -25.05 -8.18 -3.64
N LYS A 360 -24.08 -9.00 -3.36
CA LYS A 360 -22.67 -8.86 -3.78
C LYS A 360 -22.37 -9.26 -5.24
N PRO A 361 -23.30 -9.23 -6.23
CA PRO A 361 -23.01 -9.82 -7.53
C PRO A 361 -21.93 -9.08 -8.29
N ASN A 362 -21.64 -7.85 -7.92
CA ASN A 362 -20.81 -6.99 -8.75
C ASN A 362 -19.40 -6.80 -8.20
N THR A 363 -19.14 -7.04 -6.92
CA THR A 363 -17.78 -6.89 -6.37
C THR A 363 -16.82 -7.91 -6.99
N ASN A 364 -17.30 -9.06 -7.46
CA ASN A 364 -16.48 -10.00 -8.22
C ASN A 364 -15.93 -9.39 -9.51
N HIS A 365 -16.67 -8.50 -10.16
CA HIS A 365 -16.21 -7.81 -11.37
C HIS A 365 -15.00 -6.91 -11.12
N VAL A 366 -14.82 -6.40 -9.90
CA VAL A 366 -13.60 -5.69 -9.49
C VAL A 366 -12.39 -6.63 -9.63
N GLY A 367 -12.53 -7.86 -9.15
CA GLY A 367 -11.52 -8.90 -9.31
C GLY A 367 -11.28 -9.29 -10.77
N ASP A 368 -12.33 -9.30 -11.61
CA ASP A 368 -12.19 -9.59 -13.03
C ASP A 368 -11.37 -8.52 -13.77
N PHE A 369 -11.54 -7.24 -13.40
CA PHE A 369 -10.69 -6.18 -13.93
C PHE A 369 -9.29 -6.21 -13.32
N ASP A 370 -9.17 -6.32 -12.01
CA ASP A 370 -7.88 -6.34 -11.30
C ASP A 370 -7.00 -7.50 -11.77
N GLY A 371 -7.61 -8.64 -12.08
CA GLY A 371 -6.92 -9.83 -12.58
C GLY A 371 -6.25 -9.67 -13.93
N ILE A 372 -6.56 -8.61 -14.67
CA ILE A 372 -5.94 -8.31 -15.96
C ILE A 372 -5.01 -7.10 -15.95
N VAL A 373 -4.92 -6.38 -14.83
CA VAL A 373 -3.97 -5.26 -14.68
C VAL A 373 -2.55 -5.82 -14.63
N ASP A 374 -1.77 -5.55 -15.68
CA ASP A 374 -0.46 -6.17 -15.88
C ASP A 374 0.69 -5.29 -15.37
N PHE A 375 1.81 -5.92 -15.15
CA PHE A 375 3.08 -5.25 -14.96
C PHE A 375 3.51 -4.49 -16.21
N PRO A 376 4.34 -3.44 -16.08
CA PRO A 376 4.92 -2.79 -17.25
C PRO A 376 5.76 -3.77 -18.06
N PRO A 377 5.87 -3.57 -19.38
CA PRO A 377 6.73 -4.38 -20.21
C PRO A 377 8.17 -4.38 -19.72
N ALA A 378 8.78 -5.53 -19.64
CA ALA A 378 10.19 -5.70 -19.30
C ALA A 378 10.94 -6.40 -20.44
N PRO A 379 11.30 -5.69 -21.49
CA PRO A 379 11.81 -6.27 -22.74
C PRO A 379 13.16 -6.98 -22.58
N LYS A 380 13.86 -6.76 -21.48
CA LYS A 380 15.13 -7.43 -21.16
C LYS A 380 14.95 -8.80 -20.52
N LEU A 381 13.74 -9.14 -20.07
CA LEU A 381 13.46 -10.40 -19.39
C LEU A 381 12.90 -11.45 -20.36
N ASP A 382 13.12 -12.72 -20.02
CA ASP A 382 12.45 -13.87 -20.64
C ASP A 382 11.14 -14.21 -19.90
N ALA A 383 10.47 -15.28 -20.34
CA ALA A 383 9.20 -15.73 -19.73
C ALA A 383 9.34 -16.22 -18.29
N LEU A 384 10.55 -16.46 -17.80
CA LEU A 384 10.84 -16.80 -16.40
C LEU A 384 11.41 -15.63 -15.62
N ASN A 385 11.26 -14.42 -16.15
CA ASN A 385 11.79 -13.17 -15.59
C ASN A 385 13.31 -13.17 -15.35
N ARG A 386 14.08 -13.88 -16.20
CA ARG A 386 15.54 -13.85 -16.21
C ARG A 386 16.04 -12.92 -17.29
N LEU A 387 17.14 -12.24 -17.05
CA LEU A 387 17.75 -11.38 -18.05
C LEU A 387 18.20 -12.16 -19.28
N VAL A 388 17.80 -11.67 -20.44
CA VAL A 388 18.32 -12.15 -21.72
C VAL A 388 19.64 -11.43 -21.99
N ALA A 389 20.75 -12.16 -21.92
CA ALA A 389 22.10 -11.58 -21.97
C ALA A 389 22.35 -10.66 -23.17
N ALA A 390 21.72 -10.93 -24.33
CA ALA A 390 21.83 -10.11 -25.52
C ALA A 390 21.10 -8.75 -25.41
N ARG A 391 20.26 -8.55 -24.40
CA ARG A 391 19.46 -7.33 -24.20
C ARG A 391 19.87 -6.58 -22.93
N ALA A 392 20.57 -7.25 -22.04
CA ALA A 392 20.98 -6.71 -20.76
C ALA A 392 22.37 -6.07 -20.82
N THR A 393 22.61 -5.10 -19.95
CA THR A 393 23.95 -4.54 -19.78
C THR A 393 24.81 -5.44 -18.88
N PRO A 394 26.15 -5.30 -18.91
CA PRO A 394 27.01 -6.06 -18.00
C PRO A 394 26.70 -5.82 -16.53
N GLU A 395 26.32 -4.59 -16.15
CA GLU A 395 25.91 -4.20 -14.80
C GLU A 395 24.67 -4.96 -14.37
N GLU A 396 23.62 -4.98 -15.20
CA GLU A 396 22.38 -5.70 -14.93
C GLU A 396 22.62 -7.20 -14.76
N LEU A 397 23.46 -7.82 -15.60
CA LEU A 397 23.82 -9.25 -15.49
C LEU A 397 24.60 -9.56 -14.21
N ARG A 398 25.47 -8.64 -13.75
CA ARG A 398 26.11 -8.80 -12.44
C ARG A 398 25.09 -8.64 -11.31
N GLY A 399 24.21 -7.65 -11.45
CA GLY A 399 23.11 -7.40 -10.49
C GLY A 399 22.18 -8.60 -10.34
N GLU A 400 21.80 -9.27 -11.44
CA GLU A 400 21.02 -10.52 -11.39
C GLU A 400 21.72 -11.62 -10.58
N LYS A 401 23.03 -11.77 -10.78
CA LYS A 401 23.81 -12.75 -10.01
C LYS A 401 23.90 -12.39 -8.52
N LEU A 402 24.04 -11.10 -8.22
CA LEU A 402 24.03 -10.63 -6.83
C LEU A 402 22.66 -10.86 -6.18
N PHE A 403 21.59 -10.53 -6.87
CA PHE A 403 20.22 -10.75 -6.43
C PHE A 403 19.94 -12.22 -6.09
N ALA A 404 20.40 -13.14 -6.96
CA ALA A 404 20.24 -14.57 -6.77
C ALA A 404 21.23 -15.20 -5.74
N GLY A 405 22.30 -14.48 -5.42
CA GLY A 405 23.39 -14.96 -4.58
C GLY A 405 23.65 -14.10 -3.35
N LYS A 406 24.74 -13.32 -3.39
CA LYS A 406 25.27 -12.59 -2.23
C LYS A 406 24.24 -11.66 -1.57
N ALA A 407 23.40 -10.99 -2.34
CA ALA A 407 22.38 -10.07 -1.82
C ALA A 407 21.17 -10.78 -1.21
N GLN A 408 21.01 -12.10 -1.38
CA GLN A 408 19.98 -12.95 -0.80
C GLN A 408 18.52 -12.61 -1.20
N CYS A 409 18.29 -11.71 -2.14
CA CYS A 409 16.96 -11.23 -2.49
C CYS A 409 16.06 -12.34 -3.04
N ALA A 410 16.61 -13.26 -3.85
CA ALA A 410 15.87 -14.36 -4.47
C ALA A 410 15.34 -15.39 -3.46
N SER A 411 15.77 -15.36 -2.20
CA SER A 411 15.24 -16.23 -1.14
C SER A 411 13.77 -15.95 -0.84
N CYS A 412 13.33 -14.72 -1.00
CA CYS A 412 11.95 -14.28 -0.83
C CYS A 412 11.31 -13.83 -2.17
N HIS A 413 12.14 -13.41 -3.12
CA HIS A 413 11.72 -12.87 -4.41
C HIS A 413 12.16 -13.77 -5.59
N PRO A 414 11.64 -15.01 -5.74
CA PRO A 414 12.01 -15.89 -6.84
C PRO A 414 11.52 -15.36 -8.19
N ALA A 415 12.41 -15.22 -9.17
CA ALA A 415 12.12 -14.62 -10.47
C ALA A 415 10.94 -15.31 -11.19
N ALA A 416 10.92 -16.65 -11.22
CA ALA A 416 9.90 -17.43 -11.91
C ALA A 416 8.48 -17.25 -11.33
N ALA A 417 8.33 -16.65 -10.15
CA ALA A 417 7.05 -16.36 -9.49
C ALA A 417 6.77 -14.86 -9.41
N GLN A 418 7.13 -14.09 -10.43
CA GLN A 418 6.97 -12.63 -10.48
C GLN A 418 7.68 -11.91 -9.32
N PHE A 419 8.77 -12.50 -8.84
CA PHE A 419 9.55 -12.00 -7.71
C PHE A 419 8.77 -11.92 -6.40
N THR A 420 7.88 -12.88 -6.14
CA THR A 420 7.23 -13.06 -4.83
C THR A 420 7.07 -14.53 -4.51
N ASP A 421 7.35 -14.92 -3.27
CA ASP A 421 7.01 -16.23 -2.75
C ASP A 421 5.63 -16.29 -2.09
N ASN A 422 4.92 -15.14 -2.06
CA ASN A 422 3.63 -14.98 -1.43
C ASN A 422 3.58 -15.36 0.06
N THR A 423 4.73 -15.43 0.73
CA THR A 423 4.81 -15.74 2.15
C THR A 423 5.07 -14.50 2.99
N MET A 424 5.18 -14.68 4.28
CA MET A 424 5.46 -13.58 5.21
C MET A 424 6.81 -13.83 5.87
N HIS A 425 7.63 -12.80 5.92
CA HIS A 425 8.95 -12.84 6.52
C HIS A 425 9.07 -11.77 7.61
N ASP A 426 9.57 -12.19 8.77
CA ASP A 426 9.95 -11.27 9.84
C ASP A 426 11.46 -10.99 9.73
N LEU A 427 11.78 -9.78 9.35
CA LEU A 427 13.17 -9.35 9.21
C LEU A 427 13.76 -8.83 10.52
N HIS A 428 12.96 -8.79 11.59
CA HIS A 428 13.38 -8.27 12.90
C HIS A 428 14.06 -6.91 12.82
N VAL A 429 13.49 -6.02 12.03
CA VAL A 429 14.05 -4.69 11.73
C VAL A 429 14.15 -3.83 12.99
N GLU A 430 13.26 -4.07 13.96
CA GLU A 430 13.23 -3.38 15.26
C GLU A 430 14.53 -3.53 16.08
N ARG A 431 15.41 -4.49 15.73
CA ARG A 431 16.73 -4.60 16.37
C ARG A 431 17.65 -3.40 16.08
N PHE A 432 17.36 -2.65 15.02
CA PHE A 432 18.16 -1.50 14.60
C PHE A 432 17.64 -0.14 15.09
N TYR A 433 16.44 -0.08 15.66
CA TYR A 433 15.86 1.14 16.19
C TYR A 433 15.01 0.87 17.44
N PRO A 434 14.85 1.86 18.34
CA PRO A 434 13.92 1.72 19.45
C PRO A 434 12.48 1.73 18.95
N GLY A 435 11.69 0.75 19.32
CA GLY A 435 10.29 0.67 18.89
C GLY A 435 9.69 -0.71 19.07
N ARG A 436 8.45 -0.85 18.62
CA ARG A 436 7.76 -2.13 18.61
C ARG A 436 8.20 -2.95 17.39
N PRO A 437 8.22 -4.29 17.51
CA PRO A 437 8.41 -5.17 16.37
C PRO A 437 7.35 -4.92 15.30
N GLU A 438 7.76 -4.86 14.04
CA GLU A 438 6.84 -4.82 12.90
C GLU A 438 6.21 -6.20 12.66
N GLY A 439 6.93 -7.24 13.04
CA GLY A 439 6.59 -8.62 12.78
C GLY A 439 6.58 -8.95 11.28
N PRO A 440 6.09 -10.14 10.92
CA PRO A 440 6.19 -10.61 9.54
C PRO A 440 5.38 -9.74 8.58
N ILE A 441 5.99 -9.44 7.43
CA ILE A 441 5.42 -8.71 6.30
C ILE A 441 5.40 -9.63 5.07
N LYS A 442 4.36 -9.53 4.26
CA LYS A 442 4.22 -10.28 3.01
C LYS A 442 5.27 -9.83 1.99
N THR A 443 5.79 -10.79 1.23
CA THR A 443 6.62 -10.53 0.06
C THR A 443 5.75 -10.04 -1.10
N PHE A 444 6.00 -8.82 -1.58
CA PHE A 444 5.33 -8.27 -2.77
C PHE A 444 6.13 -8.56 -4.04
N PRO A 445 5.46 -8.60 -5.22
CA PRO A 445 6.14 -8.70 -6.51
C PRO A 445 7.12 -7.55 -6.75
N LEU A 446 8.22 -7.80 -7.49
CA LEU A 446 9.15 -6.74 -7.87
C LEU A 446 9.09 -6.35 -9.35
N ARG A 447 8.21 -6.97 -10.16
CA ARG A 447 8.02 -6.54 -11.54
C ARG A 447 7.52 -5.10 -11.58
N GLY A 448 8.21 -4.27 -12.35
CA GLY A 448 7.89 -2.84 -12.45
C GLY A 448 8.21 -2.02 -11.20
N ILE A 449 9.03 -2.54 -10.29
CA ILE A 449 9.33 -1.89 -9.00
C ILE A 449 9.86 -0.45 -9.15
N LYS A 450 10.53 -0.14 -10.25
CA LYS A 450 11.02 1.21 -10.55
C LYS A 450 9.92 2.28 -10.64
N ASP A 451 8.68 1.85 -10.92
CA ASP A 451 7.54 2.75 -11.10
C ASP A 451 6.83 3.09 -9.78
N SER A 452 7.20 2.44 -8.67
CA SER A 452 6.45 2.49 -7.41
C SER A 452 7.24 3.08 -6.23
N PRO A 453 7.99 4.18 -6.36
CA PRO A 453 8.44 4.88 -5.18
C PRO A 453 7.26 5.60 -4.48
N PRO A 454 7.30 5.85 -3.16
CA PRO A 454 8.31 5.39 -2.22
C PRO A 454 8.18 3.90 -1.93
N TYR A 455 9.23 3.32 -1.36
CA TYR A 455 9.32 1.87 -1.19
C TYR A 455 9.01 1.45 0.24
N PHE A 456 8.73 0.16 0.41
CA PHE A 456 8.17 -0.50 1.58
C PHE A 456 6.67 -0.25 1.76
N HIS A 457 6.09 -1.05 2.65
CA HIS A 457 4.65 -0.98 2.95
C HIS A 457 4.20 0.35 3.59
N ASP A 458 5.14 1.18 4.03
CA ASP A 458 4.90 2.49 4.65
C ASP A 458 5.59 3.65 3.92
N GLY A 459 6.20 3.37 2.77
CA GLY A 459 6.86 4.39 1.97
C GLY A 459 8.09 5.03 2.63
N ARG A 460 8.78 4.31 3.54
CA ARG A 460 9.89 4.88 4.30
C ARG A 460 11.21 5.03 3.53
N LEU A 461 11.33 4.49 2.33
CA LEU A 461 12.52 4.58 1.49
C LEU A 461 12.16 5.22 0.15
N LEU A 462 12.93 6.19 -0.28
CA LEU A 462 12.57 7.05 -1.40
C LEU A 462 13.16 6.59 -2.74
N THR A 463 14.22 5.80 -2.72
CA THR A 463 14.92 5.33 -3.92
C THR A 463 15.26 3.84 -3.83
N LEU A 464 15.55 3.22 -4.97
CA LEU A 464 16.04 1.84 -4.99
C LEU A 464 17.41 1.70 -4.35
N GLU A 465 18.22 2.74 -4.39
CA GLU A 465 19.48 2.80 -3.67
C GLU A 465 19.26 2.74 -2.15
N ASP A 466 18.29 3.47 -1.61
CA ASP A 466 17.93 3.37 -0.19
C ASP A 466 17.48 1.96 0.18
N VAL A 467 16.73 1.30 -0.72
CA VAL A 467 16.30 -0.10 -0.54
C VAL A 467 17.49 -1.06 -0.46
N VAL A 468 18.48 -0.86 -1.34
CA VAL A 468 19.68 -1.71 -1.35
C VAL A 468 20.52 -1.50 -0.10
N GLU A 469 20.71 -0.25 0.35
CA GLU A 469 21.39 0.05 1.61
C GLU A 469 20.68 -0.56 2.82
N PHE A 470 19.35 -0.48 2.83
CA PHE A 470 18.53 -1.06 3.88
C PHE A 470 18.73 -2.58 3.99
N PHE A 471 18.61 -3.30 2.87
CA PHE A 471 18.75 -4.75 2.88
C PHE A 471 20.19 -5.21 3.10
N ASP A 472 21.18 -4.45 2.65
CA ASP A 472 22.59 -4.73 2.93
C ASP A 472 22.83 -4.78 4.45
N ILE A 473 22.28 -3.80 5.19
CA ILE A 473 22.40 -3.73 6.64
C ILE A 473 21.55 -4.82 7.32
N VAL A 474 20.27 -4.94 6.93
CA VAL A 474 19.33 -5.86 7.61
C VAL A 474 19.72 -7.31 7.39
N LEU A 475 20.19 -7.69 6.22
CA LEU A 475 20.61 -9.06 5.89
C LEU A 475 22.11 -9.29 6.10
N GLN A 476 22.87 -8.23 6.44
CA GLN A 476 24.32 -8.31 6.65
C GLN A 476 25.07 -8.91 5.45
N THR A 477 24.72 -8.45 4.25
CA THR A 477 25.26 -9.01 3.00
C THR A 477 26.62 -8.43 2.65
N HIS A 478 26.99 -7.31 3.26
CA HIS A 478 28.29 -6.62 3.07
C HIS A 478 28.62 -6.38 1.58
N LEU A 479 27.68 -5.78 0.87
CA LEU A 479 27.84 -5.41 -0.53
C LEU A 479 28.79 -4.23 -0.66
N GLY A 480 29.72 -4.31 -1.60
CA GLY A 480 30.55 -3.15 -1.97
C GLY A 480 29.76 -2.15 -2.84
N ALA A 481 30.26 -0.92 -2.95
CA ALA A 481 29.60 0.16 -3.69
C ALA A 481 29.30 -0.21 -5.15
N ASP A 482 30.20 -0.96 -5.83
CA ASP A 482 29.97 -1.41 -7.20
C ASP A 482 28.87 -2.48 -7.26
N GLU A 483 28.85 -3.40 -6.31
CA GLU A 483 27.82 -4.45 -6.21
C GLU A 483 26.44 -3.84 -5.96
N LYS A 484 26.35 -2.80 -5.14
CA LYS A 484 25.09 -2.06 -4.90
C LYS A 484 24.61 -1.37 -6.17
N ARG A 485 25.49 -0.72 -6.94
CA ARG A 485 25.13 -0.12 -8.23
C ARG A 485 24.64 -1.16 -9.24
N ASP A 486 25.32 -2.30 -9.34
CA ASP A 486 24.92 -3.39 -10.22
C ASP A 486 23.54 -3.95 -9.82
N LEU A 487 23.29 -4.10 -8.52
CA LEU A 487 22.02 -4.57 -8.00
C LEU A 487 20.86 -3.58 -8.32
N VAL A 488 21.10 -2.28 -8.13
CA VAL A 488 20.12 -1.23 -8.52
C VAL A 488 19.86 -1.25 -10.01
N ALA A 489 20.89 -1.41 -10.85
CA ALA A 489 20.71 -1.53 -12.30
C ALA A 489 19.80 -2.72 -12.67
N TYR A 490 19.97 -3.85 -12.00
CA TYR A 490 19.09 -5.00 -12.17
C TYR A 490 17.66 -4.72 -11.73
N LEU A 491 17.43 -4.15 -10.55
CA LEU A 491 16.10 -3.81 -10.05
C LEU A 491 15.36 -2.85 -11.00
N ARG A 492 16.06 -1.93 -11.63
CA ARG A 492 15.50 -1.02 -12.63
C ARG A 492 15.10 -1.71 -13.95
N ALA A 493 15.63 -2.90 -14.22
CA ALA A 493 15.32 -3.70 -15.41
C ALA A 493 14.08 -4.60 -15.22
N LEU A 494 13.61 -4.78 -13.97
CA LEU A 494 12.43 -5.60 -13.66
C LEU A 494 11.15 -4.86 -14.03
#